data_2af929a25ef20540db1644e5dfcb67c0
#
_entry.id   2af929a25ef20540db1644e5dfcb67c0
#
_cell.length_a   1.000
_cell.length_b   1.000
_cell.length_c   1.000
_cell.angle_alpha   90.00
_cell.angle_beta   90.00
_cell.angle_gamma   90.00
#
_symmetry.space_group_name_H-M   'P 1'
#
loop_
_entity.id
_entity.type
_entity.pdbx_description
1 polymer ?
#
loop_
_entity_poly.entity_id
_entity_poly.type
_entity_poly.pdbx_seq_one_letter_code
_entity_poly.pdbx_strand_id
1 'polypeptide(L)'
;MTTPTTRSRGMPRRTTPVPSGRGQTPLLVGIGVLGLVIVAAIVAIALGGNTSGGLAEPARAGVGVSGTALPALTDPAADTAVGQGLPSLTGTDLSGEPISIGPGDGPVAIVLLAHWCSHCQAEVPVIVDYLASTGMPEGVRLVALSTSIDAARPNYPPSSWLEREGWTVPTLVDDASSRGLAALGMSSFPGFVFVDGDGRVVQRYTGEMPAEAFDQVVRAIAP
;
A
#
# COMPACT_ATOMS: atom_id res chain seq x y z
N MET A 1 -79.66 3.01 47.02
CA MET A 1 -80.05 2.24 48.18
C MET A 1 -78.85 1.51 48.73
N THR A 2 -78.51 1.89 49.90
CA THR A 2 -77.95 1.27 51.07
C THR A 2 -76.51 0.80 51.02
N THR A 3 -75.67 1.62 51.64
CA THR A 3 -74.56 1.22 52.49
C THR A 3 -74.96 0.33 53.64
N PRO A 4 -74.15 -0.47 54.27
CA PRO A 4 -73.31 0.02 55.40
C PRO A 4 -71.91 -0.65 55.48
N THR A 5 -70.87 0.04 55.92
CA THR A 5 -70.32 0.31 57.25
C THR A 5 -69.71 -0.87 58.02
N THR A 6 -68.47 -0.66 58.44
CA THR A 6 -67.79 -0.99 59.71
C THR A 6 -66.98 -2.31 59.70
N ARG A 7 -65.69 -2.40 60.13
CA ARG A 7 -65.17 -2.03 61.42
C ARG A 7 -63.65 -2.30 61.49
N SER A 8 -62.97 -1.37 62.06
CA SER A 8 -61.63 -1.40 62.60
C SER A 8 -61.34 -2.58 63.52
N ARG A 9 -60.16 -3.14 63.43
CA ARG A 9 -59.48 -3.72 64.61
C ARG A 9 -57.97 -3.60 64.45
N GLY A 10 -57.43 -3.03 65.52
CA GLY A 10 -56.05 -2.62 65.71
C GLY A 10 -55.02 -3.73 65.94
N MET A 11 -53.87 -3.27 65.81
CA MET A 11 -52.49 -3.59 66.19
C MET A 11 -52.22 -4.81 67.04
N PRO A 12 -51.02 -5.41 66.87
CA PRO A 12 -49.91 -4.92 67.68
C PRO A 12 -48.58 -4.68 66.93
N ARG A 13 -47.82 -3.69 67.41
CA ARG A 13 -46.44 -3.44 67.09
C ARG A 13 -45.55 -4.63 67.41
N ARG A 14 -44.78 -5.08 66.41
CA ARG A 14 -43.59 -5.86 66.67
C ARG A 14 -42.37 -5.02 66.41
N THR A 15 -41.60 -4.75 67.42
CA THR A 15 -40.26 -4.22 67.45
C THR A 15 -39.33 -5.25 66.84
N THR A 16 -38.69 -4.93 65.77
CA THR A 16 -37.55 -5.71 65.24
C THR A 16 -36.24 -5.10 65.73
N PRO A 17 -35.28 -5.91 66.15
CA PRO A 17 -33.96 -5.41 66.53
C PRO A 17 -33.15 -5.00 65.34
N VAL A 18 -32.38 -3.90 65.46
CA VAL A 18 -31.35 -3.43 64.60
C VAL A 18 -30.13 -4.37 64.64
N PRO A 19 -29.64 -4.92 63.58
CA PRO A 19 -28.31 -5.50 63.54
C PRO A 19 -27.30 -4.39 63.21
N SER A 20 -26.49 -4.06 64.19
CA SER A 20 -25.25 -3.32 64.00
C SER A 20 -24.20 -4.22 63.34
N GLY A 21 -23.48 -3.70 62.36
CA GLY A 21 -22.13 -4.16 62.20
C GLY A 21 -21.66 -4.57 60.84
N ARG A 22 -20.85 -3.73 60.26
CA ARG A 22 -19.62 -4.02 59.52
C ARG A 22 -19.67 -4.87 58.27
N GLY A 23 -19.44 -4.22 57.17
CA GLY A 23 -19.11 -4.87 55.90
C GLY A 23 -18.76 -3.88 54.77
N GLN A 24 -17.94 -2.86 55.03
CA GLN A 24 -17.50 -1.94 53.95
C GLN A 24 -16.29 -2.48 53.14
N THR A 25 -15.80 -3.67 53.44
CA THR A 25 -14.62 -4.25 52.81
C THR A 25 -14.83 -4.79 51.38
N PRO A 26 -15.97 -5.34 50.96
CA PRO A 26 -16.10 -5.84 49.61
C PRO A 26 -16.18 -4.74 48.53
N LEU A 27 -16.68 -3.52 48.88
CA LEU A 27 -16.79 -2.44 47.89
C LEU A 27 -15.43 -1.86 47.52
N LEU A 28 -14.51 -1.71 48.45
CA LEU A 28 -13.17 -1.18 48.19
C LEU A 28 -12.31 -2.16 47.43
N VAL A 29 -12.46 -3.47 47.66
CA VAL A 29 -11.77 -4.52 46.89
C VAL A 29 -12.29 -4.57 45.46
N GLY A 30 -13.61 -4.42 45.26
CA GLY A 30 -14.21 -4.38 43.90
C GLY A 30 -13.75 -3.18 43.10
N ILE A 31 -13.63 -1.99 43.72
CA ILE A 31 -13.14 -0.76 43.03
C ILE A 31 -11.64 -0.91 42.71
N GLY A 32 -10.85 -1.50 43.60
CA GLY A 32 -9.42 -1.73 43.34
C GLY A 32 -9.17 -2.70 42.20
N VAL A 33 -9.91 -3.81 42.11
CA VAL A 33 -9.80 -4.79 41.03
C VAL A 33 -10.27 -4.18 39.68
N LEU A 34 -11.38 -3.43 39.68
CA LEU A 34 -11.87 -2.77 38.48
C LEU A 34 -10.88 -1.70 37.98
N GLY A 35 -10.29 -0.92 38.88
CA GLY A 35 -9.25 0.06 38.54
C GLY A 35 -8.00 -0.60 37.95
N LEU A 36 -7.56 -1.73 38.50
CA LEU A 36 -6.39 -2.47 38.02
C LEU A 36 -6.64 -3.11 36.62
N VAL A 37 -7.85 -3.60 36.38
CA VAL A 37 -8.24 -4.12 35.06
C VAL A 37 -8.30 -3.00 34.01
N ILE A 38 -8.82 -1.82 34.37
CA ILE A 38 -8.87 -0.68 33.46
C ILE A 38 -7.45 -0.18 33.16
N VAL A 39 -6.58 -0.07 34.16
CA VAL A 39 -5.17 0.31 33.95
C VAL A 39 -4.43 -0.72 33.11
N ALA A 40 -4.64 -2.02 33.36
CA ALA A 40 -4.05 -3.08 32.52
C ALA A 40 -4.56 -3.04 31.08
N ALA A 41 -5.84 -2.75 30.88
CA ALA A 41 -6.41 -2.57 29.54
C ALA A 41 -5.84 -1.35 28.82
N ILE A 42 -5.68 -0.22 29.51
CA ILE A 42 -5.07 1.00 28.95
C ILE A 42 -3.59 0.78 28.63
N VAL A 43 -2.85 0.09 29.50
CA VAL A 43 -1.44 -0.27 29.26
C VAL A 43 -1.32 -1.28 28.10
N ALA A 44 -2.22 -2.25 27.99
CA ALA A 44 -2.26 -3.18 26.86
C ALA A 44 -2.59 -2.47 25.54
N ILE A 45 -3.46 -1.44 25.54
CA ILE A 45 -3.73 -0.59 24.38
C ILE A 45 -2.54 0.33 24.07
N ALA A 46 -1.82 0.81 25.09
CA ALA A 46 -0.66 1.69 24.91
C ALA A 46 0.62 0.93 24.53
N LEU A 47 0.76 -0.35 24.91
CA LEU A 47 1.90 -1.21 24.56
C LEU A 47 1.56 -2.20 23.44
N GLY A 48 0.29 -2.49 23.21
CA GLY A 48 -0.20 -3.15 22.01
C GLY A 48 -0.23 -2.12 20.91
N GLY A 49 0.89 -1.97 20.22
CA GLY A 49 0.91 -1.22 18.97
C GLY A 49 -0.27 -1.69 18.11
N ASN A 50 -0.98 -0.76 17.56
CA ASN A 50 -2.12 -0.91 16.67
C ASN A 50 -1.88 -2.03 15.65
N THR A 51 -2.27 -3.26 15.98
CA THR A 51 -2.51 -4.30 14.99
C THR A 51 -3.95 -4.15 14.49
N SER A 52 -4.28 -2.96 14.02
CA SER A 52 -5.27 -2.83 12.97
C SER A 52 -4.57 -3.35 11.73
N GLY A 53 -4.88 -4.59 11.33
CA GLY A 53 -4.45 -5.16 10.06
C GLY A 53 -5.11 -4.47 8.88
N GLY A 54 -4.90 -3.17 8.75
CA GLY A 54 -4.92 -2.48 7.48
C GLY A 54 -3.49 -2.56 6.98
N LEU A 55 -3.29 -3.15 5.81
CA LEU A 55 -2.03 -3.09 5.10
C LEU A 55 -1.61 -1.62 5.08
N ALA A 56 -0.60 -1.30 5.91
CA ALA A 56 -0.02 0.04 5.91
C ALA A 56 0.58 0.22 4.52
N GLU A 57 -0.04 1.07 3.73
CA GLU A 57 0.43 1.40 2.40
C GLU A 57 1.91 1.81 2.49
N PRO A 58 2.83 1.13 1.80
CA PRO A 58 4.26 1.42 1.87
C PRO A 58 4.65 2.79 1.29
N ALA A 59 3.68 3.56 0.75
CA ALA A 59 3.85 4.90 0.18
C ALA A 59 4.50 5.94 1.13
N ARG A 60 4.82 5.57 2.38
CA ARG A 60 5.56 6.41 3.33
C ARG A 60 7.04 6.06 3.45
N ALA A 61 7.48 4.94 2.90
CA ALA A 61 8.89 4.64 2.78
C ALA A 61 9.42 5.43 1.59
N GLY A 62 10.31 6.41 1.84
CA GLY A 62 10.86 7.23 0.76
C GLY A 62 11.61 6.40 -0.27
N VAL A 63 11.56 6.82 -1.53
CA VAL A 63 12.41 6.25 -2.57
C VAL A 63 13.81 6.86 -2.49
N GLY A 64 14.82 6.00 -2.33
CA GLY A 64 16.22 6.38 -2.49
C GLY A 64 16.55 6.50 -3.98
N VAL A 65 17.13 7.60 -4.38
CA VAL A 65 17.65 7.82 -5.75
C VAL A 65 19.14 8.05 -5.69
N SER A 66 19.90 7.32 -6.48
CA SER A 66 21.35 7.54 -6.63
C SER A 66 21.76 7.50 -8.11
N GLY A 67 22.85 8.19 -8.43
CA GLY A 67 23.25 8.43 -9.81
C GLY A 67 22.62 9.71 -10.39
N THR A 68 22.75 9.89 -11.70
CA THR A 68 22.24 11.07 -12.41
C THR A 68 20.84 10.81 -12.90
N ALA A 69 19.89 11.69 -12.55
CA ALA A 69 18.53 11.62 -13.09
C ALA A 69 18.56 11.78 -14.64
N LEU A 70 17.71 11.03 -15.30
CA LEU A 70 17.54 11.12 -16.75
C LEU A 70 16.91 12.48 -17.15
N PRO A 71 17.26 13.06 -18.29
CA PRO A 71 16.57 14.24 -18.80
C PRO A 71 15.10 13.96 -19.03
N ALA A 72 14.26 15.00 -18.92
CA ALA A 72 12.83 14.85 -19.16
C ALA A 72 12.57 14.35 -20.58
N LEU A 73 11.66 13.38 -20.73
CA LEU A 73 11.19 12.92 -22.03
C LEU A 73 10.20 13.94 -22.59
N THR A 74 10.67 14.75 -23.53
CA THR A 74 9.87 15.79 -24.20
C THR A 74 9.49 15.42 -25.64
N ASP A 75 10.35 14.65 -26.31
CA ASP A 75 10.12 14.12 -27.65
C ASP A 75 10.64 12.67 -27.71
N PRO A 76 9.73 11.68 -27.83
CA PRO A 76 10.15 10.27 -27.95
C PRO A 76 11.00 9.97 -29.19
N ALA A 77 10.87 10.77 -30.26
CA ALA A 77 11.66 10.58 -31.48
C ALA A 77 13.10 11.12 -31.34
N ALA A 78 13.33 11.99 -30.36
CA ALA A 78 14.62 12.62 -30.10
C ALA A 78 14.99 12.50 -28.60
N ASP A 79 14.79 11.33 -28.01
CA ASP A 79 15.02 11.11 -26.59
C ASP A 79 16.51 11.19 -26.23
N THR A 80 16.88 12.25 -25.52
CA THR A 80 18.26 12.52 -25.12
C THR A 80 18.74 11.60 -23.97
N ALA A 81 17.87 10.77 -23.38
CA ALA A 81 18.27 9.77 -22.40
C ALA A 81 18.86 8.51 -23.01
N VAL A 82 18.63 8.26 -24.29
CA VAL A 82 19.18 7.08 -24.98
C VAL A 82 20.69 7.05 -24.86
N GLY A 83 21.23 5.91 -24.42
CA GLY A 83 22.64 5.69 -24.12
C GLY A 83 23.11 6.19 -22.76
N GLN A 84 22.28 6.93 -22.00
CA GLN A 84 22.62 7.33 -20.63
C GLN A 84 22.42 6.17 -19.63
N GLY A 85 23.22 6.18 -18.57
CA GLY A 85 23.09 5.20 -17.49
C GLY A 85 21.81 5.40 -16.69
N LEU A 86 21.12 4.31 -16.40
CA LEU A 86 19.94 4.29 -15.52
C LEU A 86 20.32 4.75 -14.10
N PRO A 87 19.62 5.68 -13.45
CA PRO A 87 19.77 5.91 -12.02
C PRO A 87 19.30 4.70 -11.22
N SER A 88 19.88 4.48 -10.04
CA SER A 88 19.40 3.46 -9.12
C SER A 88 18.27 4.01 -8.28
N LEU A 89 17.19 3.24 -8.19
CA LEU A 89 16.04 3.46 -7.32
C LEU A 89 16.01 2.37 -6.26
N THR A 90 15.83 2.73 -5.00
CA THR A 90 15.68 1.78 -3.89
C THR A 90 14.47 2.15 -3.06
N GLY A 91 13.75 1.16 -2.55
CA GLY A 91 12.54 1.39 -1.76
C GLY A 91 11.94 0.07 -1.30
N THR A 92 10.62 0.06 -1.16
CA THR A 92 9.87 -1.14 -0.83
C THR A 92 8.90 -1.50 -1.97
N ASP A 93 8.59 -2.77 -2.06
CA ASP A 93 7.55 -3.26 -2.96
C ASP A 93 6.14 -3.09 -2.34
N LEU A 94 5.12 -3.62 -3.03
CA LEU A 94 3.72 -3.57 -2.59
C LEU A 94 3.45 -4.36 -1.29
N SER A 95 4.36 -5.27 -0.91
CA SER A 95 4.29 -6.04 0.35
C SER A 95 5.09 -5.41 1.49
N GLY A 96 5.89 -4.39 1.19
CA GLY A 96 6.78 -3.72 2.13
C GLY A 96 8.20 -4.31 2.16
N GLU A 97 8.51 -5.28 1.30
CA GLU A 97 9.84 -5.86 1.20
C GLU A 97 10.80 -4.97 0.39
N PRO A 98 12.09 -4.95 0.72
CA PRO A 98 13.07 -4.15 -0.02
C PRO A 98 13.16 -4.55 -1.49
N ILE A 99 13.15 -3.55 -2.38
CA ILE A 99 13.33 -3.73 -3.82
C ILE A 99 14.23 -2.64 -4.38
N SER A 100 14.98 -2.97 -5.43
CA SER A 100 15.81 -2.01 -6.17
C SER A 100 15.65 -2.17 -7.69
N ILE A 101 15.87 -1.07 -8.39
CA ILE A 101 15.96 -0.99 -9.84
C ILE A 101 17.24 -0.22 -10.14
N GLY A 102 18.17 -0.77 -10.91
CA GLY A 102 19.42 -0.10 -11.17
C GLY A 102 20.25 -0.70 -12.31
N PRO A 103 21.36 -0.05 -12.68
CA PRO A 103 22.16 -0.43 -13.85
C PRO A 103 22.89 -1.77 -13.70
N GLY A 104 23.00 -2.31 -12.48
CA GLY A 104 23.64 -3.62 -12.24
C GLY A 104 22.72 -4.82 -12.37
N ASP A 105 21.46 -4.61 -12.71
CA ASP A 105 20.42 -5.63 -12.69
C ASP A 105 20.31 -6.43 -14.02
N GLY A 106 21.16 -6.16 -15.00
CA GLY A 106 21.05 -6.65 -16.37
C GLY A 106 19.97 -5.93 -17.17
N PRO A 107 19.57 -6.47 -18.35
CA PRO A 107 18.52 -5.87 -19.15
C PRO A 107 17.20 -5.80 -18.38
N VAL A 108 16.55 -4.66 -18.40
CA VAL A 108 15.31 -4.45 -17.65
C VAL A 108 14.30 -3.60 -18.43
N ALA A 109 13.04 -4.03 -18.43
CA ALA A 109 11.90 -3.23 -18.81
C ALA A 109 11.23 -2.69 -17.54
N ILE A 110 11.08 -1.39 -17.44
CA ILE A 110 10.43 -0.70 -16.30
C ILE A 110 9.11 -0.15 -16.77
N VAL A 111 8.00 -0.55 -16.12
CA VAL A 111 6.65 -0.04 -16.41
C VAL A 111 6.24 0.93 -15.31
N LEU A 112 5.84 2.14 -15.69
CA LEU A 112 5.40 3.18 -14.77
C LEU A 112 3.87 3.25 -14.77
N LEU A 113 3.29 3.05 -13.59
CA LEU A 113 1.85 2.92 -13.42
C LEU A 113 1.33 3.89 -12.35
N ALA A 114 0.23 4.59 -12.68
CA ALA A 114 -0.56 5.34 -11.70
C ALA A 114 -1.93 4.64 -11.55
N HIS A 115 -2.30 4.22 -10.34
CA HIS A 115 -3.50 3.41 -10.07
C HIS A 115 -4.82 4.04 -10.55
N TRP A 116 -4.85 5.36 -10.63
CA TRP A 116 -6.02 6.13 -11.04
C TRP A 116 -6.06 6.45 -12.56
N CYS A 117 -4.99 6.16 -13.28
CA CYS A 117 -4.90 6.44 -14.70
C CYS A 117 -5.67 5.37 -15.51
N SER A 118 -6.66 5.80 -16.30
CA SER A 118 -7.48 4.88 -17.12
C SER A 118 -6.66 4.12 -18.17
N HIS A 119 -5.64 4.75 -18.72
CA HIS A 119 -4.72 4.11 -19.67
C HIS A 119 -3.85 3.05 -19.00
N CYS A 120 -3.44 3.25 -17.71
CA CYS A 120 -2.75 2.20 -16.97
C CYS A 120 -3.68 1.02 -16.65
N GLN A 121 -4.97 1.29 -16.41
CA GLN A 121 -5.97 0.24 -16.20
C GLN A 121 -6.22 -0.57 -17.47
N ALA A 122 -6.06 0.02 -18.66
CA ALA A 122 -6.10 -0.70 -19.94
C ALA A 122 -4.79 -1.46 -20.20
N GLU A 123 -3.63 -0.91 -19.82
CA GLU A 123 -2.30 -1.50 -20.06
C GLU A 123 -2.01 -2.73 -19.21
N VAL A 124 -2.41 -2.70 -17.93
CA VAL A 124 -2.09 -3.79 -16.98
C VAL A 124 -2.58 -5.16 -17.48
N PRO A 125 -3.84 -5.35 -17.94
CA PRO A 125 -4.29 -6.60 -18.52
C PRO A 125 -3.46 -7.05 -19.74
N VAL A 126 -3.04 -6.12 -20.60
CA VAL A 126 -2.21 -6.41 -21.79
C VAL A 126 -0.88 -7.05 -21.38
N ILE A 127 -0.22 -6.47 -20.36
CA ILE A 127 1.03 -7.02 -19.83
C ILE A 127 0.81 -8.36 -19.13
N VAL A 128 -0.27 -8.51 -18.34
CA VAL A 128 -0.61 -9.77 -17.67
C VAL A 128 -0.84 -10.89 -18.69
N ASP A 129 -1.61 -10.63 -19.75
CA ASP A 129 -1.87 -11.57 -20.84
C ASP A 129 -0.58 -11.92 -21.63
N TYR A 130 0.26 -10.92 -21.89
CA TYR A 130 1.57 -11.14 -22.51
C TYR A 130 2.44 -12.07 -21.65
N LEU A 131 2.54 -11.83 -20.34
CA LEU A 131 3.32 -12.67 -19.44
C LEU A 131 2.78 -14.10 -19.36
N ALA A 132 1.45 -14.27 -19.36
CA ALA A 132 0.80 -15.58 -19.31
C ALA A 132 0.96 -16.38 -20.62
N SER A 133 0.95 -15.71 -21.77
CA SER A 133 0.98 -16.35 -23.09
C SER A 133 2.39 -16.52 -23.66
N THR A 134 3.26 -15.54 -23.45
CA THR A 134 4.59 -15.44 -24.08
C THR A 134 5.71 -15.50 -23.05
N GLY A 135 5.57 -14.78 -21.93
CA GLY A 135 6.60 -14.58 -20.92
C GLY A 135 7.69 -13.60 -21.36
N MET A 136 8.55 -13.23 -20.40
CA MET A 136 9.71 -12.39 -20.71
C MET A 136 10.82 -13.21 -21.37
N PRO A 137 11.61 -12.62 -22.30
CA PRO A 137 12.81 -13.23 -22.80
C PRO A 137 13.79 -13.59 -21.68
N GLU A 138 14.53 -14.68 -21.84
CA GLU A 138 15.53 -15.10 -20.87
C GLU A 138 16.55 -13.98 -20.61
N GLY A 139 16.87 -13.74 -19.34
CA GLY A 139 17.80 -12.72 -18.92
C GLY A 139 17.24 -11.30 -18.88
N VAL A 140 16.01 -11.05 -19.34
CA VAL A 140 15.34 -9.74 -19.26
C VAL A 140 14.41 -9.69 -18.05
N ARG A 141 14.63 -8.74 -17.16
CA ARG A 141 13.71 -8.48 -16.04
C ARG A 141 12.57 -7.55 -16.47
N LEU A 142 11.40 -7.80 -15.91
CA LEU A 142 10.30 -6.83 -15.89
C LEU A 142 10.10 -6.36 -14.46
N VAL A 143 10.00 -5.06 -14.26
CA VAL A 143 9.72 -4.45 -12.96
C VAL A 143 8.78 -3.26 -13.17
N ALA A 144 7.96 -2.95 -12.19
CA ALA A 144 7.11 -1.77 -12.26
C ALA A 144 7.52 -0.71 -11.22
N LEU A 145 7.17 0.53 -11.49
CA LEU A 145 7.15 1.64 -10.55
C LEU A 145 5.70 2.10 -10.39
N SER A 146 5.09 1.82 -9.24
CA SER A 146 3.81 2.39 -8.84
C SER A 146 4.04 3.79 -8.31
N THR A 147 3.58 4.81 -9.04
CA THR A 147 3.93 6.21 -8.79
C THR A 147 2.71 7.14 -8.80
N SER A 148 2.90 8.40 -8.44
CA SER A 148 1.83 9.41 -8.38
C SER A 148 0.63 8.94 -7.55
N ILE A 149 0.91 8.33 -6.42
CA ILE A 149 -0.07 7.71 -5.53
C ILE A 149 -0.92 8.78 -4.85
N ASP A 150 -2.24 8.68 -5.01
CA ASP A 150 -3.21 9.62 -4.43
C ASP A 150 -4.39 8.86 -3.81
N ALA A 151 -4.49 8.88 -2.49
CA ALA A 151 -5.52 8.16 -1.75
C ALA A 151 -6.96 8.65 -2.02
N ALA A 152 -7.13 9.84 -2.61
CA ALA A 152 -8.43 10.37 -3.00
C ALA A 152 -8.89 9.92 -4.39
N ARG A 153 -8.03 9.21 -5.13
CA ARG A 153 -8.31 8.76 -6.49
C ARG A 153 -8.79 7.31 -6.54
N PRO A 154 -9.46 6.88 -7.63
CA PRO A 154 -9.91 5.49 -7.81
C PRO A 154 -8.76 4.47 -7.73
N ASN A 155 -9.12 3.22 -7.40
CA ASN A 155 -8.21 2.07 -7.33
C ASN A 155 -7.09 2.21 -6.27
N TYR A 156 -7.30 3.04 -5.25
CA TYR A 156 -6.44 3.06 -4.08
C TYR A 156 -6.83 1.92 -3.10
N PRO A 157 -5.88 1.24 -2.46
CA PRO A 157 -4.44 1.33 -2.68
C PRO A 157 -3.99 0.61 -3.97
N PRO A 158 -2.84 1.00 -4.56
CA PRO A 158 -2.29 0.36 -5.76
C PRO A 158 -2.14 -1.15 -5.64
N SER A 159 -1.74 -1.64 -4.46
CA SER A 159 -1.58 -3.07 -4.18
C SER A 159 -2.86 -3.85 -4.43
N SER A 160 -4.00 -3.39 -3.88
CA SER A 160 -5.29 -4.05 -4.04
C SER A 160 -5.82 -3.97 -5.48
N TRP A 161 -5.49 -2.91 -6.20
CA TRP A 161 -5.83 -2.82 -7.63
C TRP A 161 -5.03 -3.82 -8.43
N LEU A 162 -3.71 -3.82 -8.33
CA LEU A 162 -2.84 -4.73 -9.07
C LEU A 162 -3.11 -6.20 -8.75
N GLU A 163 -3.43 -6.52 -7.47
CA GLU A 163 -3.85 -7.87 -7.08
C GLU A 163 -5.11 -8.33 -7.82
N ARG A 164 -6.13 -7.45 -7.94
CA ARG A 164 -7.36 -7.77 -8.69
C ARG A 164 -7.13 -7.99 -10.17
N GLU A 165 -6.13 -7.32 -10.75
CA GLU A 165 -5.75 -7.49 -12.16
C GLU A 165 -4.85 -8.73 -12.39
N GLY A 166 -4.49 -9.48 -11.35
CA GLY A 166 -3.60 -10.64 -11.46
C GLY A 166 -2.14 -10.27 -11.70
N TRP A 167 -1.74 -9.05 -11.30
CA TRP A 167 -0.38 -8.52 -11.47
C TRP A 167 0.61 -9.23 -10.55
N THR A 168 1.64 -9.85 -11.13
CA THR A 168 2.69 -10.58 -10.40
C THR A 168 4.08 -9.96 -10.56
N VAL A 169 4.17 -8.83 -11.29
CA VAL A 169 5.45 -8.17 -11.55
C VAL A 169 5.96 -7.48 -10.29
N PRO A 170 7.24 -7.66 -9.90
CA PRO A 170 7.85 -6.92 -8.81
C PRO A 170 7.65 -5.41 -9.01
N THR A 171 7.10 -4.73 -8.02
CA THR A 171 6.65 -3.34 -8.17
C THR A 171 7.21 -2.49 -7.04
N LEU A 172 8.13 -1.59 -7.36
CA LEU A 172 8.63 -0.57 -6.44
C LEU A 172 7.55 0.49 -6.23
N VAL A 173 7.30 0.86 -4.98
CA VAL A 173 6.35 1.91 -4.61
C VAL A 173 7.08 3.24 -4.51
N ASP A 174 6.65 4.21 -5.33
CA ASP A 174 7.23 5.56 -5.32
C ASP A 174 6.76 6.35 -4.10
N ASP A 175 7.49 7.40 -3.77
CA ASP A 175 7.10 8.28 -2.67
C ASP A 175 6.04 9.32 -3.08
N ALA A 176 5.51 10.03 -2.08
CA ALA A 176 4.49 11.05 -2.28
C ALA A 176 4.92 12.22 -3.19
N SER A 177 6.22 12.37 -3.43
CA SER A 177 6.80 13.40 -4.31
C SER A 177 7.12 12.85 -5.70
N SER A 178 6.85 11.57 -5.96
CA SER A 178 7.14 10.89 -7.24
C SER A 178 8.60 11.01 -7.66
N ARG A 179 9.53 10.86 -6.70
CA ARG A 179 10.97 11.02 -6.96
C ARG A 179 11.53 9.95 -7.89
N GLY A 180 11.00 8.73 -7.83
CA GLY A 180 11.36 7.66 -8.75
C GLY A 180 10.98 8.00 -10.19
N LEU A 181 9.74 8.46 -10.40
CA LEU A 181 9.26 8.95 -11.69
C LEU A 181 10.15 10.08 -12.24
N ALA A 182 10.42 11.09 -11.41
CA ALA A 182 11.25 12.23 -11.78
C ALA A 182 12.68 11.82 -12.12
N ALA A 183 13.27 10.86 -11.38
CA ALA A 183 14.62 10.36 -11.65
C ALA A 183 14.71 9.63 -13.01
N LEU A 184 13.63 8.98 -13.43
CA LEU A 184 13.52 8.35 -14.76
C LEU A 184 13.19 9.35 -15.87
N GLY A 185 13.01 10.64 -15.55
CA GLY A 185 12.70 11.71 -16.50
C GLY A 185 11.34 11.54 -17.17
N MET A 186 10.41 10.85 -16.50
CA MET A 186 9.08 10.56 -17.03
C MET A 186 8.02 11.43 -16.35
N SER A 187 6.89 11.68 -17.05
CA SER A 187 5.79 12.51 -16.54
C SER A 187 4.41 12.05 -17.03
N SER A 188 4.33 10.97 -17.79
CA SER A 188 3.08 10.45 -18.37
C SER A 188 2.92 8.96 -18.09
N PHE A 189 1.66 8.49 -18.10
CA PHE A 189 1.29 7.12 -17.75
C PHE A 189 0.34 6.48 -18.77
N PRO A 190 0.44 5.16 -19.01
CA PRO A 190 1.57 4.33 -18.63
C PRO A 190 2.86 4.84 -19.26
N GLY A 191 3.99 4.53 -18.65
CA GLY A 191 5.29 4.85 -19.20
C GLY A 191 6.18 3.62 -19.19
N PHE A 192 7.17 3.61 -20.07
CA PHE A 192 8.12 2.50 -20.19
C PHE A 192 9.53 3.03 -20.31
N VAL A 193 10.47 2.36 -19.64
CA VAL A 193 11.90 2.59 -19.79
C VAL A 193 12.56 1.24 -20.04
N PHE A 194 13.21 1.09 -21.18
CA PHE A 194 13.92 -0.11 -21.58
C PHE A 194 15.43 0.12 -21.48
N VAL A 195 16.12 -0.80 -20.82
CA VAL A 195 17.52 -0.68 -20.45
C VAL A 195 18.25 -1.96 -20.87
N ASP A 196 19.41 -1.82 -21.46
CA ASP A 196 20.26 -2.92 -21.91
C ASP A 196 21.07 -3.56 -20.76
N GLY A 197 21.87 -4.59 -21.10
CA GLY A 197 22.73 -5.30 -20.17
C GLY A 197 23.83 -4.46 -19.53
N ASP A 198 24.19 -3.34 -20.15
CA ASP A 198 25.18 -2.38 -19.63
C ASP A 198 24.54 -1.31 -18.71
N GLY A 199 23.25 -1.42 -18.46
CA GLY A 199 22.48 -0.47 -17.65
C GLY A 199 22.20 0.84 -18.34
N ARG A 200 22.19 0.87 -19.68
CA ARG A 200 21.93 2.07 -20.48
C ARG A 200 20.53 2.07 -21.03
N VAL A 201 19.90 3.24 -21.04
CA VAL A 201 18.58 3.44 -21.64
C VAL A 201 18.65 3.20 -23.15
N VAL A 202 17.84 2.29 -23.64
CA VAL A 202 17.66 1.99 -25.07
C VAL A 202 16.48 2.77 -25.65
N GLN A 203 15.39 2.81 -24.89
CA GLN A 203 14.15 3.46 -25.32
C GLN A 203 13.33 3.88 -24.11
N ARG A 204 12.63 5.02 -24.22
CA ARG A 204 11.51 5.37 -23.36
C ARG A 204 10.25 5.57 -24.22
N TYR A 205 9.11 5.21 -23.63
CA TYR A 205 7.82 5.33 -24.31
C TYR A 205 6.74 5.79 -23.33
N THR A 206 5.73 6.49 -23.81
CA THR A 206 4.58 6.93 -23.02
C THR A 206 3.28 6.61 -23.75
N GLY A 207 2.28 6.21 -23.00
CA GLY A 207 1.00 5.74 -23.52
C GLY A 207 0.89 4.22 -23.53
N GLU A 208 -0.27 3.71 -23.92
CA GLU A 208 -0.52 2.29 -24.07
C GLU A 208 0.38 1.67 -25.15
N MET A 209 0.97 0.51 -24.84
CA MET A 209 1.89 -0.17 -25.76
C MET A 209 1.27 -1.51 -26.18
N PRO A 210 1.01 -1.72 -27.49
CA PRO A 210 0.57 -3.02 -27.99
C PRO A 210 1.54 -4.13 -27.60
N ALA A 211 1.03 -5.32 -27.26
CA ALA A 211 1.84 -6.45 -26.79
C ALA A 211 2.96 -6.83 -27.80
N GLU A 212 2.70 -6.72 -29.10
CA GLU A 212 3.69 -6.99 -30.16
C GLU A 212 4.83 -5.96 -30.16
N ALA A 213 4.53 -4.69 -29.88
CA ALA A 213 5.54 -3.64 -29.78
C ALA A 213 6.37 -3.82 -28.50
N PHE A 214 5.73 -4.19 -27.38
CA PHE A 214 6.42 -4.53 -26.15
C PHE A 214 7.36 -5.73 -26.35
N ASP A 215 6.89 -6.84 -26.98
CA ASP A 215 7.68 -8.02 -27.30
C ASP A 215 8.92 -7.69 -28.15
N GLN A 216 8.75 -6.83 -29.17
CA GLN A 216 9.86 -6.40 -30.00
C GLN A 216 10.97 -5.72 -29.21
N VAL A 217 10.60 -4.79 -28.29
CA VAL A 217 11.59 -4.02 -27.54
C VAL A 217 12.25 -4.89 -26.46
N VAL A 218 11.49 -5.72 -25.73
CA VAL A 218 12.09 -6.58 -24.70
C VAL A 218 13.03 -7.66 -25.30
N ARG A 219 12.76 -8.13 -26.54
CA ARG A 219 13.68 -9.00 -27.26
C ARG A 219 14.91 -8.26 -27.78
N ALA A 220 14.78 -6.98 -28.12
CA ALA A 220 15.91 -6.17 -28.60
C ALA A 220 16.92 -5.84 -27.50
N ILE A 221 16.50 -5.83 -26.22
CA ILE A 221 17.39 -5.61 -25.07
C ILE A 221 17.90 -6.92 -24.47
N ALA A 222 17.40 -8.09 -24.90
CA ALA A 222 17.85 -9.40 -24.43
C ALA A 222 19.35 -9.60 -24.74
N PRO A 223 20.08 -10.35 -23.86
CA PRO A 223 21.51 -10.58 -24.02
C PRO A 223 21.83 -11.47 -25.22
#